data_92b33f29797e09e60f64756796483811
#
_entry.id   92b33f29797e09e60f64756796483811
#
_cell.length_a   1.000
_cell.length_b   1.000
_cell.length_c   1.000
_cell.angle_alpha   90.00
_cell.angle_beta   90.00
_cell.angle_gamma   90.00
#
_symmetry.space_group_name_H-M   'P 1'
#
loop_
_entity.id
_entity.type
_entity.pdbx_description
1 polymer ?
#
loop_
_entity_poly.entity_id
_entity_poly.type
_entity_poly.pdbx_seq_one_letter_code
_entity_poly.pdbx_strand_id
1 'polypeptide(L)'
;RTLREIQLFMEVLDSIRQLHSLSDQVSPVAFDEIVRKGMIYQRRILGAYGFAQQIPKDVRASYEQPGGAGHAIVKSDGNGGFEPMPENPEYFVLTYQTPPGGLGVPPGYDFRARAEDVAAIAAMKQGVFALGGEPVGAAAEPGGQGLYMFAPIAYGPAGFVGELVGFAVGLFQPERLLATAMGDGARGLVARLEPTSFAAEPARAFRFAREFSLANQEWRLVAEADPAYWAAARSRAPKTIGAVGAAVSLALAGALLLLAGRSRRIEALVRKRTAELAEANRKLGDVMEERRKLEDE
;
A
#
# COMPACT_ATOMS: atom_id res chain seq x y z
N ARG A 1 -2.10 -3.80 -0.36
CA ARG A 1 -2.12 -2.87 0.78
C ARG A 1 -2.14 -1.42 0.29
N THR A 2 -1.22 -1.01 -0.59
CA THR A 2 -1.17 0.36 -1.16
C THR A 2 -2.49 0.81 -1.78
N LEU A 3 -3.13 -0.01 -2.62
CA LEU A 3 -4.43 0.33 -3.22
C LEU A 3 -5.52 0.54 -2.17
N ARG A 4 -5.47 -0.19 -1.06
CA ARG A 4 -6.40 0.00 0.05
C ARG A 4 -6.20 1.36 0.74
N GLU A 5 -4.95 1.78 0.93
CA GLU A 5 -4.65 3.09 1.53
C GLU A 5 -5.13 4.24 0.61
N ILE A 6 -4.97 4.10 -0.71
CA ILE A 6 -5.52 5.05 -1.69
C ILE A 6 -7.05 5.08 -1.60
N GLN A 7 -7.69 3.92 -1.54
CA GLN A 7 -9.14 3.83 -1.41
C GLN A 7 -9.64 4.51 -0.14
N LEU A 8 -8.97 4.30 0.99
CA LEU A 8 -9.31 4.95 2.25
C LEU A 8 -9.18 6.48 2.18
N PHE A 9 -8.15 6.99 1.48
CA PHE A 9 -8.01 8.43 1.24
C PHE A 9 -9.20 8.98 0.44
N MET A 10 -9.62 8.28 -0.60
CA MET A 10 -10.80 8.62 -1.40
C MET A 10 -12.10 8.56 -0.58
N GLU A 11 -12.26 7.58 0.30
CA GLU A 11 -13.42 7.44 1.18
C GLU A 11 -13.56 8.62 2.15
N VAL A 12 -12.45 9.18 2.65
CA VAL A 12 -12.48 10.39 3.48
C VAL A 12 -12.98 11.58 2.67
N LEU A 13 -12.47 11.79 1.46
CA LEU A 13 -12.94 12.86 0.57
C LEU A 13 -14.42 12.70 0.22
N ASP A 14 -14.85 11.47 -0.03
CA ASP A 14 -16.26 11.18 -0.31
C ASP A 14 -17.15 11.43 0.91
N SER A 15 -16.70 11.12 2.11
CA SER A 15 -17.40 11.42 3.35
C SER A 15 -17.57 12.94 3.56
N ILE A 16 -16.53 13.74 3.25
CA ILE A 16 -16.60 15.20 3.28
C ILE A 16 -17.61 15.70 2.24
N ARG A 17 -17.56 15.15 1.03
CA ARG A 17 -18.51 15.46 -0.04
C ARG A 17 -19.95 15.20 0.39
N GLN A 18 -20.22 14.02 0.96
CA GLN A 18 -21.56 13.65 1.44
C GLN A 18 -22.04 14.57 2.57
N LEU A 19 -21.17 14.93 3.52
CA LEU A 19 -21.52 15.85 4.59
C LEU A 19 -22.02 17.19 4.02
N HIS A 20 -21.32 17.76 3.06
CA HIS A 20 -21.67 19.04 2.44
C HIS A 20 -22.89 18.93 1.49
N SER A 21 -23.14 17.76 0.90
CA SER A 21 -24.34 17.54 0.10
C SER A 21 -25.63 17.41 0.92
N LEU A 22 -25.50 17.10 2.22
CA LEU A 22 -26.64 16.94 3.13
C LEU A 22 -26.92 18.18 3.98
N SER A 23 -26.00 19.13 4.03
CA SER A 23 -26.12 20.31 4.88
C SER A 23 -25.49 21.53 4.24
N ASP A 24 -26.29 22.59 4.07
CA ASP A 24 -25.85 23.88 3.49
C ASP A 24 -24.90 24.66 4.43
N GLN A 25 -24.87 24.28 5.71
CA GLN A 25 -24.05 24.93 6.72
C GLN A 25 -23.26 23.91 7.54
N VAL A 26 -22.09 23.52 7.04
CA VAL A 26 -21.13 22.74 7.79
C VAL A 26 -20.21 23.68 8.55
N SER A 27 -20.26 23.61 9.90
CA SER A 27 -19.34 24.41 10.70
C SER A 27 -17.90 23.85 10.61
N PRO A 28 -16.85 24.70 10.76
CA PRO A 28 -15.46 24.24 10.84
C PRO A 28 -15.23 23.17 11.91
N VAL A 29 -15.97 23.26 13.04
CA VAL A 29 -15.89 22.28 14.14
C VAL A 29 -16.47 20.92 13.72
N ALA A 30 -17.63 20.90 13.07
CA ALA A 30 -18.24 19.66 12.57
C ALA A 30 -17.37 19.00 11.50
N PHE A 31 -16.78 19.80 10.62
CA PHE A 31 -15.82 19.32 9.61
C PHE A 31 -14.61 18.66 10.27
N ASP A 32 -13.94 19.37 11.21
CA ASP A 32 -12.76 18.85 11.91
C ASP A 32 -13.08 17.54 12.67
N GLU A 33 -14.25 17.47 13.31
CA GLU A 33 -14.68 16.27 14.03
C GLU A 33 -14.87 15.06 13.11
N ILE A 34 -15.49 15.25 11.94
CA ILE A 34 -15.73 14.18 10.96
C ILE A 34 -14.41 13.70 10.34
N VAL A 35 -13.54 14.64 9.95
CA VAL A 35 -12.25 14.28 9.39
C VAL A 35 -11.39 13.56 10.43
N ARG A 36 -11.35 14.04 11.67
CA ARG A 36 -10.61 13.37 12.76
C ARG A 36 -11.17 12.00 13.07
N LYS A 37 -12.49 11.82 13.13
CA LYS A 37 -13.10 10.50 13.33
C LYS A 37 -12.74 9.55 12.18
N GLY A 38 -12.84 9.99 10.95
CA GLY A 38 -12.41 9.21 9.79
C GLY A 38 -10.92 8.83 9.86
N MET A 39 -10.06 9.77 10.23
CA MET A 39 -8.62 9.53 10.39
C MET A 39 -8.27 8.61 11.57
N ILE A 40 -8.99 8.71 12.71
CA ILE A 40 -8.76 7.86 13.90
C ILE A 40 -9.11 6.41 13.61
N TYR A 41 -10.23 6.14 12.97
CA TYR A 41 -10.63 4.78 12.60
C TYR A 41 -9.71 4.15 11.56
N GLN A 42 -9.05 4.94 10.73
CA GLN A 42 -8.26 4.48 9.60
C GLN A 42 -6.74 4.47 9.83
N ARG A 43 -6.27 4.60 11.06
CA ARG A 43 -4.84 4.53 11.41
C ARG A 43 -3.95 5.45 10.54
N ARG A 44 -3.92 6.75 10.87
CA ARG A 44 -2.89 7.68 10.35
C ARG A 44 -2.77 7.79 8.83
N ILE A 45 -3.86 7.83 8.09
CA ILE A 45 -3.77 8.34 6.73
C ILE A 45 -3.44 9.82 6.86
N LEU A 46 -2.18 10.10 6.64
CA LEU A 46 -1.53 11.38 6.78
C LEU A 46 -1.94 12.24 5.57
N GLY A 47 -3.11 12.84 5.64
CA GLY A 47 -3.56 13.81 4.68
C GLY A 47 -4.01 15.07 5.40
N ALA A 48 -3.86 16.20 4.74
CA ALA A 48 -4.60 17.40 5.07
C ALA A 48 -5.85 17.42 4.19
N TYR A 49 -6.94 17.87 4.75
CA TYR A 49 -8.22 17.96 4.05
C TYR A 49 -8.82 19.34 4.26
N GLY A 50 -9.58 19.81 3.30
CA GLY A 50 -10.26 21.09 3.38
C GLY A 50 -11.54 21.12 2.56
N PHE A 51 -12.26 22.18 2.70
CA PHE A 51 -13.41 22.54 1.88
C PHE A 51 -13.17 23.87 1.18
N ALA A 52 -13.31 23.87 -0.13
CA ALA A 52 -13.27 25.04 -0.97
C ALA A 52 -14.66 25.34 -1.51
N GLN A 53 -15.15 26.55 -1.25
CA GLN A 53 -16.47 27.01 -1.67
C GLN A 53 -16.39 27.76 -2.98
N GLN A 54 -17.36 27.58 -3.86
CA GLN A 54 -17.54 28.42 -5.04
C GLN A 54 -18.11 29.78 -4.60
N ILE A 55 -17.42 30.85 -4.94
CA ILE A 55 -17.82 32.22 -4.65
C ILE A 55 -18.02 32.97 -5.98
N PRO A 56 -19.23 33.30 -6.38
CA PRO A 56 -19.50 34.19 -7.53
C PRO A 56 -18.93 35.59 -7.30
N LYS A 57 -18.62 36.29 -8.39
CA LYS A 57 -18.02 37.63 -8.32
C LYS A 57 -18.86 38.61 -7.50
N ASP A 58 -20.16 38.60 -7.64
CA ASP A 58 -21.12 39.49 -6.96
C ASP A 58 -21.20 39.26 -5.44
N VAL A 59 -20.85 38.05 -4.99
CA VAL A 59 -20.83 37.66 -3.58
C VAL A 59 -19.48 37.91 -2.90
N ARG A 60 -18.40 38.17 -3.67
CA ARG A 60 -17.04 38.34 -3.15
C ARG A 60 -16.97 39.38 -2.02
N ALA A 61 -17.56 40.55 -2.22
CA ALA A 61 -17.49 41.62 -1.22
C ALA A 61 -18.11 41.23 0.12
N SER A 62 -19.23 40.52 0.09
CA SER A 62 -19.86 40.02 1.32
C SER A 62 -19.09 38.87 1.97
N TYR A 63 -18.42 38.03 1.16
CA TYR A 63 -17.57 36.92 1.66
C TYR A 63 -16.35 37.46 2.44
N GLU A 64 -15.69 38.52 1.92
CA GLU A 64 -14.48 39.10 2.52
C GLU A 64 -14.77 39.96 3.78
N GLN A 65 -16.04 40.33 4.03
CA GLN A 65 -16.42 41.17 5.19
C GLN A 65 -16.47 40.38 6.52
N PRO A 66 -16.25 41.05 7.67
CA PRO A 66 -16.56 40.49 8.99
C PRO A 66 -18.06 40.14 9.08
N GLY A 67 -18.38 38.89 9.27
CA GLY A 67 -19.75 38.35 9.21
C GLY A 67 -20.01 37.43 8.02
N GLY A 68 -19.17 37.50 6.96
CA GLY A 68 -18.93 36.44 6.01
C GLY A 68 -17.84 35.50 6.51
N ALA A 69 -17.01 34.97 5.64
CA ALA A 69 -15.86 34.13 6.06
C ALA A 69 -14.73 35.00 6.70
N GLY A 70 -14.72 36.29 6.45
CA GLY A 70 -13.72 37.24 7.00
C GLY A 70 -12.30 37.10 6.44
N HIS A 71 -12.14 36.33 5.34
CA HIS A 71 -10.86 36.10 4.70
C HIS A 71 -10.82 36.80 3.34
N ALA A 72 -9.74 37.57 3.07
CA ALA A 72 -9.48 38.07 1.73
C ALA A 72 -9.22 36.91 0.76
N ILE A 73 -9.72 37.01 -0.47
CA ILE A 73 -9.43 36.02 -1.52
C ILE A 73 -8.02 36.29 -2.05
N VAL A 74 -7.16 35.29 -1.93
CA VAL A 74 -5.73 35.37 -2.23
C VAL A 74 -5.25 34.27 -3.21
N LYS A 75 -4.13 34.55 -3.86
CA LYS A 75 -3.37 33.61 -4.68
C LYS A 75 -1.90 33.57 -4.21
N SER A 76 -1.15 32.55 -4.62
CA SER A 76 0.30 32.52 -4.38
C SER A 76 1.01 33.60 -5.21
N ASP A 77 2.00 34.26 -4.59
CA ASP A 77 2.90 35.22 -5.24
C ASP A 77 4.08 34.53 -5.97
N GLY A 78 4.17 33.21 -5.91
CA GLY A 78 5.27 32.42 -6.48
C GLY A 78 6.55 32.40 -5.64
N ASN A 79 6.64 33.21 -4.56
CA ASN A 79 7.79 33.28 -3.66
C ASN A 79 7.51 32.68 -2.26
N GLY A 80 6.41 31.94 -2.15
CA GLY A 80 5.97 31.33 -0.88
C GLY A 80 5.07 32.23 -0.04
N GLY A 81 4.72 33.44 -0.51
CA GLY A 81 3.73 34.34 0.05
C GLY A 81 2.38 34.27 -0.68
N PHE A 82 1.46 35.15 -0.23
CA PHE A 82 0.13 35.27 -0.81
C PHE A 82 -0.24 36.71 -1.05
N GLU A 83 -0.84 37.00 -2.21
CA GLU A 83 -1.29 38.33 -2.61
C GLU A 83 -2.79 38.28 -2.97
N PRO A 84 -3.48 39.45 -2.95
CA PRO A 84 -4.89 39.52 -3.30
C PRO A 84 -5.17 38.96 -4.70
N MET A 85 -6.21 38.15 -4.81
CA MET A 85 -6.66 37.62 -6.10
C MET A 85 -7.31 38.71 -6.93
N PRO A 86 -6.93 38.89 -8.22
CA PRO A 86 -7.61 39.82 -9.13
C PRO A 86 -9.08 39.45 -9.33
N GLU A 87 -9.86 40.35 -9.94
CA GLU A 87 -11.24 40.07 -10.23
C GLU A 87 -11.40 38.94 -11.25
N ASN A 88 -12.24 37.96 -10.89
CA ASN A 88 -12.64 36.84 -11.72
C ASN A 88 -14.16 36.65 -11.69
N PRO A 89 -14.76 36.02 -12.68
CA PRO A 89 -16.20 35.70 -12.68
C PRO A 89 -16.64 34.82 -11.50
N GLU A 90 -15.78 33.89 -11.09
CA GLU A 90 -16.01 32.97 -9.98
C GLU A 90 -14.68 32.61 -9.32
N TYR A 91 -14.71 32.21 -8.07
CA TYR A 91 -13.57 31.79 -7.27
C TYR A 91 -13.88 30.46 -6.61
N PHE A 92 -12.86 29.63 -6.33
CA PHE A 92 -12.99 28.42 -5.52
C PHE A 92 -12.07 28.53 -4.31
N VAL A 93 -12.64 29.03 -3.25
CA VAL A 93 -11.91 29.57 -2.10
C VAL A 93 -11.86 28.60 -0.96
N LEU A 94 -10.67 28.26 -0.49
CA LEU A 94 -10.50 27.45 0.72
C LEU A 94 -11.14 28.15 1.91
N THR A 95 -12.19 27.54 2.45
CA THR A 95 -12.94 28.10 3.58
C THR A 95 -12.38 27.62 4.91
N TYR A 96 -12.06 26.33 5.01
CA TYR A 96 -11.41 25.73 6.18
C TYR A 96 -10.65 24.46 5.81
N GLN A 97 -9.74 24.07 6.71
CA GLN A 97 -8.89 22.88 6.53
C GLN A 97 -8.55 22.26 7.88
N THR A 98 -8.22 20.97 7.84
CA THR A 98 -7.72 20.24 9.00
C THR A 98 -6.57 19.28 8.58
N PRO A 99 -5.43 19.26 9.28
CA PRO A 99 -5.06 20.22 10.33
C PRO A 99 -4.90 21.65 9.79
N PRO A 100 -4.98 22.69 10.61
CA PRO A 100 -4.72 24.08 10.18
C PRO A 100 -3.37 24.18 9.48
N GLY A 101 -3.34 24.82 8.29
CA GLY A 101 -2.13 24.96 7.48
C GLY A 101 -1.68 23.67 6.76
N GLY A 102 -2.36 22.55 6.96
CA GLY A 102 -1.94 21.25 6.43
C GLY A 102 -1.96 21.14 4.91
N LEU A 103 -2.77 21.93 4.23
CA LEU A 103 -2.79 22.01 2.76
C LEU A 103 -1.68 22.94 2.20
N GLY A 104 -0.93 23.64 3.05
CA GLY A 104 0.11 24.60 2.64
C GLY A 104 -0.38 25.96 2.16
N VAL A 105 -1.69 26.13 2.08
CA VAL A 105 -2.34 27.38 1.69
C VAL A 105 -3.25 27.88 2.81
N PRO A 106 -3.43 29.21 2.97
CA PRO A 106 -4.30 29.77 4.00
C PRO A 106 -5.79 29.66 3.61
N PRO A 107 -6.71 29.74 4.56
CA PRO A 107 -8.10 30.09 4.26
C PRO A 107 -8.15 31.39 3.43
N GLY A 108 -9.04 31.45 2.45
CA GLY A 108 -9.06 32.53 1.47
C GLY A 108 -8.32 32.21 0.16
N TYR A 109 -7.51 31.16 0.11
CA TYR A 109 -6.79 30.78 -1.12
C TYR A 109 -7.74 30.33 -2.23
N ASP A 110 -7.61 30.92 -3.43
CA ASP A 110 -8.38 30.53 -4.62
C ASP A 110 -7.61 29.50 -5.45
N PHE A 111 -8.15 28.30 -5.56
CA PHE A 111 -7.56 27.21 -6.36
C PHE A 111 -7.59 27.51 -7.88
N ARG A 112 -8.33 28.48 -8.36
CA ARG A 112 -8.25 28.92 -9.77
C ARG A 112 -7.01 29.75 -10.11
N ALA A 113 -6.22 30.09 -9.13
CA ALA A 113 -4.98 30.85 -9.34
C ALA A 113 -3.95 30.13 -10.22
N ARG A 114 -4.08 28.81 -10.39
CA ARG A 114 -3.11 27.98 -11.13
C ARG A 114 -3.77 27.22 -12.27
N ALA A 115 -3.06 27.11 -13.39
CA ALA A 115 -3.56 26.45 -14.60
C ALA A 115 -3.90 24.98 -14.38
N GLU A 116 -3.08 24.25 -13.61
CA GLU A 116 -3.27 22.83 -13.29
C GLU A 116 -4.56 22.62 -12.49
N ASP A 117 -4.82 23.49 -11.52
CA ASP A 117 -6.02 23.43 -10.70
C ASP A 117 -7.27 23.83 -11.50
N VAL A 118 -7.15 24.78 -12.43
CA VAL A 118 -8.26 25.14 -13.34
C VAL A 118 -8.68 23.95 -14.20
N ALA A 119 -7.72 23.18 -14.73
CA ALA A 119 -8.04 21.99 -15.51
C ALA A 119 -8.74 20.91 -14.66
N ALA A 120 -8.29 20.73 -13.42
CA ALA A 120 -8.94 19.82 -12.48
C ALA A 120 -10.35 20.27 -12.09
N ILE A 121 -10.55 21.58 -11.86
CA ILE A 121 -11.88 22.17 -11.58
C ILE A 121 -12.82 21.96 -12.77
N ALA A 122 -12.33 22.09 -14.01
CA ALA A 122 -13.11 21.83 -15.20
C ALA A 122 -13.56 20.36 -15.30
N ALA A 123 -12.71 19.41 -14.93
CA ALA A 123 -13.05 18.00 -14.85
C ALA A 123 -14.08 17.72 -13.74
N MET A 124 -13.96 18.37 -12.58
CA MET A 124 -14.91 18.23 -11.47
C MET A 124 -16.34 18.70 -11.85
N LYS A 125 -16.48 19.70 -12.73
CA LYS A 125 -17.79 20.13 -13.23
C LYS A 125 -18.55 18.99 -13.94
N GLN A 126 -17.87 17.91 -14.30
CA GLN A 126 -18.46 16.68 -14.84
C GLN A 126 -18.82 15.65 -13.74
N GLY A 127 -18.68 16.00 -12.46
CA GLY A 127 -19.03 15.14 -11.33
C GLY A 127 -17.97 14.11 -10.95
N VAL A 128 -16.76 14.18 -11.50
CA VAL A 128 -15.67 13.23 -11.23
C VAL A 128 -14.62 13.81 -10.29
N PHE A 129 -13.96 12.95 -9.53
CA PHE A 129 -12.77 13.34 -8.77
C PHE A 129 -11.66 13.77 -9.73
N ALA A 130 -10.89 14.77 -9.36
CA ALA A 130 -9.81 15.28 -10.19
C ALA A 130 -8.53 15.51 -9.38
N LEU A 131 -7.39 15.33 -10.03
CA LEU A 131 -6.09 15.69 -9.49
C LEU A 131 -5.71 17.08 -10.00
N GLY A 132 -5.37 17.97 -9.08
CA GLY A 132 -4.82 19.29 -9.33
C GLY A 132 -3.31 19.29 -9.33
N GLY A 133 -2.74 20.49 -9.18
CA GLY A 133 -1.31 20.70 -9.15
C GLY A 133 -0.65 20.33 -7.81
N GLU A 134 0.65 20.51 -7.78
CA GLU A 134 1.45 20.33 -6.56
C GLU A 134 1.09 21.38 -5.49
N PRO A 135 1.24 21.05 -4.19
CA PRO A 135 0.97 22.00 -3.13
C PRO A 135 1.90 23.23 -3.22
N VAL A 136 1.40 24.38 -2.80
CA VAL A 136 2.17 25.61 -2.70
C VAL A 136 2.51 25.90 -1.22
N GLY A 137 3.52 26.72 -0.98
CA GLY A 137 3.89 27.15 0.37
C GLY A 137 4.53 26.06 1.23
N ALA A 138 4.22 26.09 2.54
CA ALA A 138 4.86 25.24 3.54
C ALA A 138 4.57 23.73 3.43
N ALA A 139 3.56 23.33 2.67
CA ALA A 139 3.28 21.90 2.43
C ALA A 139 4.16 21.29 1.34
N ALA A 140 4.88 22.11 0.59
CA ALA A 140 5.90 21.68 -0.36
C ALA A 140 7.17 21.27 0.41
N GLU A 141 7.14 20.12 1.13
CA GLU A 141 8.37 19.59 1.74
C GLU A 141 9.39 19.23 0.65
N PRO A 142 10.68 19.53 0.85
CA PRO A 142 11.72 19.13 -0.10
C PRO A 142 11.73 17.61 -0.25
N GLY A 143 11.37 17.11 -1.43
CA GLY A 143 11.36 15.68 -1.76
C GLY A 143 10.01 14.97 -1.66
N GLY A 144 8.95 15.63 -1.22
CA GLY A 144 7.59 15.05 -1.19
C GLY A 144 6.73 15.64 -2.30
N GLN A 145 6.60 14.95 -3.44
CA GLN A 145 5.65 15.31 -4.48
C GLN A 145 4.22 15.03 -3.98
N GLY A 146 3.57 16.04 -3.40
CA GLY A 146 2.14 16.00 -3.11
C GLY A 146 1.33 16.51 -4.30
N LEU A 147 0.06 16.11 -4.38
CA LEU A 147 -0.90 16.63 -5.35
C LEU A 147 -2.19 16.95 -4.61
N TYR A 148 -2.86 18.02 -5.01
CA TYR A 148 -4.22 18.23 -4.55
C TYR A 148 -5.15 17.24 -5.24
N MET A 149 -6.03 16.63 -4.46
CA MET A 149 -7.12 15.81 -4.98
C MET A 149 -8.43 16.48 -4.60
N PHE A 150 -9.27 16.67 -5.59
CA PHE A 150 -10.54 17.37 -5.48
C PHE A 150 -11.72 16.42 -5.65
N ALA A 151 -12.71 16.53 -4.78
CA ALA A 151 -13.97 15.80 -4.85
C ALA A 151 -15.12 16.80 -4.98
N PRO A 152 -15.86 16.82 -6.10
CA PRO A 152 -16.90 17.81 -6.37
C PRO A 152 -18.06 17.70 -5.40
N ILE A 153 -18.55 18.85 -4.91
CA ILE A 153 -19.76 18.95 -4.10
C ILE A 153 -20.79 19.73 -4.90
N ALA A 154 -21.92 19.07 -5.17
CA ALA A 154 -23.02 19.67 -5.92
C ALA A 154 -24.33 19.42 -5.18
N TYR A 155 -25.23 20.40 -5.19
CA TYR A 155 -26.58 20.23 -4.71
C TYR A 155 -27.49 19.77 -5.85
N GLY A 156 -28.25 18.72 -5.59
CA GLY A 156 -29.23 18.19 -6.54
C GLY A 156 -29.79 16.85 -6.10
N PRO A 157 -30.91 16.39 -6.66
CA PRO A 157 -31.42 15.06 -6.38
C PRO A 157 -30.38 14.01 -6.77
N ALA A 158 -30.26 12.95 -5.98
CA ALA A 158 -29.35 11.85 -6.23
C ALA A 158 -29.49 11.33 -7.68
N GLY A 159 -28.40 11.40 -8.46
CA GLY A 159 -28.37 10.97 -9.88
C GLY A 159 -28.41 12.08 -10.91
N PHE A 160 -28.59 13.34 -10.52
CA PHE A 160 -28.42 14.50 -11.41
C PHE A 160 -27.12 15.23 -11.08
N VAL A 161 -26.44 15.72 -12.13
CA VAL A 161 -25.31 16.64 -11.96
C VAL A 161 -25.92 17.98 -11.50
N GLY A 162 -25.94 18.20 -10.19
CA GLY A 162 -26.43 19.45 -9.60
C GLY A 162 -25.46 20.60 -9.88
N GLU A 163 -25.84 21.80 -9.46
CA GLU A 163 -24.95 22.97 -9.53
C GLU A 163 -23.76 22.74 -8.57
N LEU A 164 -22.54 22.88 -9.09
CA LEU A 164 -21.31 22.76 -8.30
C LEU A 164 -21.24 23.92 -7.31
N VAL A 165 -21.21 23.63 -6.02
CA VAL A 165 -21.15 24.64 -4.96
C VAL A 165 -19.75 24.75 -4.34
N GLY A 166 -18.89 23.79 -4.65
CA GLY A 166 -17.53 23.73 -4.14
C GLY A 166 -16.94 22.32 -4.29
N PHE A 167 -15.89 22.08 -3.54
CA PHE A 167 -15.26 20.75 -3.50
C PHE A 167 -14.56 20.48 -2.17
N ALA A 168 -14.51 19.22 -1.79
CA ALA A 168 -13.57 18.74 -0.80
C ALA A 168 -12.18 18.65 -1.44
N VAL A 169 -11.16 19.10 -0.74
CA VAL A 169 -9.76 19.01 -1.16
C VAL A 169 -8.97 18.18 -0.19
N GLY A 170 -8.12 17.30 -0.71
CA GLY A 170 -7.16 16.51 0.08
C GLY A 170 -5.76 16.64 -0.48
N LEU A 171 -4.76 16.63 0.38
CA LEU A 171 -3.36 16.57 -0.02
C LEU A 171 -2.95 15.10 -0.18
N PHE A 172 -2.87 14.65 -1.40
CA PHE A 172 -2.41 13.30 -1.76
C PHE A 172 -0.89 13.26 -1.84
N GLN A 173 -0.25 12.47 -0.99
CA GLN A 173 1.21 12.31 -0.93
C GLN A 173 1.59 10.86 -1.24
N PRO A 174 1.88 10.54 -2.51
CA PRO A 174 2.15 9.17 -2.96
C PRO A 174 3.25 8.46 -2.18
N GLU A 175 4.35 9.17 -1.90
CA GLU A 175 5.51 8.60 -1.20
C GLU A 175 5.20 8.27 0.26
N ARG A 176 4.51 9.16 0.99
CA ARG A 176 4.08 8.90 2.37
C ARG A 176 3.09 7.75 2.45
N LEU A 177 2.19 7.67 1.50
CA LEU A 177 1.22 6.59 1.39
C LEU A 177 1.92 5.25 1.13
N LEU A 178 2.91 5.23 0.22
CA LEU A 178 3.72 4.05 -0.03
C LEU A 178 4.54 3.65 1.20
N ALA A 179 5.19 4.59 1.87
CA ALA A 179 5.96 4.32 3.09
C ALA A 179 5.06 3.70 4.18
N THR A 180 3.85 4.25 4.38
CA THR A 180 2.87 3.73 5.33
C THR A 180 2.37 2.32 4.93
N ALA A 181 2.10 2.11 3.64
CA ALA A 181 1.62 0.83 3.14
C ALA A 181 2.68 -0.28 3.21
N MET A 182 3.94 0.07 2.94
CA MET A 182 5.04 -0.88 2.98
C MET A 182 5.45 -1.25 4.41
N GLY A 183 5.46 -0.28 5.32
CA GLY A 183 5.90 -0.47 6.70
C GLY A 183 7.34 -1.00 6.81
N ASP A 184 7.74 -1.43 8.00
CA ASP A 184 9.10 -1.93 8.27
C ASP A 184 9.43 -3.27 7.57
N GLY A 185 8.41 -3.97 7.06
CA GLY A 185 8.58 -5.29 6.44
C GLY A 185 9.07 -5.27 4.99
N ALA A 186 9.11 -4.11 4.36
CA ALA A 186 9.49 -3.97 2.94
C ALA A 186 10.97 -3.65 2.72
N ARG A 187 11.84 -4.03 3.66
CA ARG A 187 13.28 -3.83 3.52
C ARG A 187 13.79 -4.43 2.21
N GLY A 188 14.41 -3.58 1.40
CA GLY A 188 14.96 -3.99 0.10
C GLY A 188 13.98 -3.95 -1.07
N LEU A 189 12.78 -3.38 -0.88
CA LEU A 189 11.87 -3.04 -1.96
C LEU A 189 11.79 -1.51 -2.10
N VAL A 190 11.88 -1.03 -3.33
CA VAL A 190 11.60 0.36 -3.71
C VAL A 190 10.28 0.37 -4.45
N ALA A 191 9.30 1.12 -3.97
CA ALA A 191 8.03 1.29 -4.65
C ALA A 191 7.82 2.75 -5.03
N ARG A 192 7.19 2.99 -6.19
CA ARG A 192 6.87 4.30 -6.72
C ARG A 192 5.45 4.30 -7.26
N LEU A 193 4.77 5.43 -7.11
CA LEU A 193 3.52 5.73 -7.79
C LEU A 193 3.83 6.79 -8.86
N GLU A 194 3.56 6.49 -10.11
CA GLU A 194 3.83 7.39 -11.23
C GLU A 194 2.61 7.47 -12.15
N PRO A 195 2.29 8.65 -12.71
CA PRO A 195 1.30 8.75 -13.79
C PRO A 195 1.76 7.93 -14.99
N THR A 196 0.82 7.28 -15.69
CA THR A 196 1.13 6.46 -16.89
C THR A 196 1.60 7.30 -18.08
N SER A 197 1.41 8.63 -18.03
CA SER A 197 1.95 9.57 -19.02
C SER A 197 3.48 9.62 -19.05
N PHE A 198 4.16 9.20 -17.98
CA PHE A 198 5.60 9.07 -17.99
C PHE A 198 6.02 7.83 -18.78
N ALA A 199 7.03 8.01 -19.66
CA ALA A 199 7.59 6.90 -20.42
C ALA A 199 8.04 5.77 -19.49
N ALA A 200 7.60 4.55 -19.77
CA ALA A 200 8.01 3.39 -18.97
C ALA A 200 9.53 3.22 -19.09
N GLU A 201 10.24 3.30 -17.96
CA GLU A 201 11.65 2.90 -17.93
C GLU A 201 11.80 1.44 -18.40
N PRO A 202 12.91 1.10 -19.08
CA PRO A 202 13.17 -0.25 -19.55
C PRO A 202 13.07 -1.24 -18.38
N ALA A 203 12.46 -2.38 -18.65
CA ALA A 203 12.22 -3.41 -17.66
C ALA A 203 13.53 -3.86 -17.00
N ARG A 204 13.70 -3.56 -15.72
CA ARG A 204 14.75 -4.13 -14.87
C ARG A 204 14.32 -5.51 -14.38
N ALA A 205 15.26 -6.40 -14.16
CA ALA A 205 14.97 -7.69 -13.56
C ALA A 205 14.24 -7.48 -12.21
N PHE A 206 13.10 -8.19 -12.00
CA PHE A 206 12.28 -8.10 -10.79
C PHE A 206 11.55 -6.78 -10.57
N ARG A 207 10.92 -6.30 -11.61
CA ARG A 207 9.98 -5.20 -11.60
C ARG A 207 8.55 -5.74 -11.59
N PHE A 208 7.75 -5.35 -10.61
CA PHE A 208 6.31 -5.49 -10.63
C PHE A 208 5.70 -4.14 -11.00
N ALA A 209 4.80 -4.12 -11.98
CA ALA A 209 4.06 -2.93 -12.33
C ALA A 209 2.57 -3.26 -12.42
N ARG A 210 1.73 -2.41 -11.84
CA ARG A 210 0.28 -2.53 -11.90
C ARG A 210 -0.33 -1.16 -12.18
N GLU A 211 -1.13 -1.09 -13.22
CA GLU A 211 -1.86 0.11 -13.59
C GLU A 211 -3.24 0.13 -12.90
N PHE A 212 -3.70 1.33 -12.57
CA PHE A 212 -5.00 1.58 -11.97
C PHE A 212 -5.41 3.03 -12.21
N SER A 213 -6.74 3.27 -12.26
CA SER A 213 -7.27 4.63 -12.38
C SER A 213 -7.37 5.28 -11.00
N LEU A 214 -6.90 6.52 -10.87
CA LEU A 214 -7.05 7.34 -9.69
C LEU A 214 -7.58 8.72 -10.10
N ALA A 215 -8.77 9.08 -9.63
CA ALA A 215 -9.47 10.26 -10.06
C ALA A 215 -9.62 10.29 -11.61
N ASN A 216 -9.19 11.36 -12.25
CA ASN A 216 -9.24 11.55 -13.71
C ASN A 216 -7.96 11.11 -14.45
N GLN A 217 -7.07 10.37 -13.80
CA GLN A 217 -5.76 10.00 -14.37
C GLN A 217 -5.47 8.50 -14.18
N GLU A 218 -4.71 7.94 -15.11
CA GLU A 218 -4.17 6.59 -15.02
C GLU A 218 -2.81 6.61 -14.33
N TRP A 219 -2.66 5.74 -13.33
CA TRP A 219 -1.47 5.62 -12.51
C TRP A 219 -0.86 4.23 -12.61
N ARG A 220 0.43 4.16 -12.36
CA ARG A 220 1.17 2.91 -12.29
C ARG A 220 1.87 2.80 -10.94
N LEU A 221 1.59 1.72 -10.21
CA LEU A 221 2.37 1.29 -9.06
C LEU A 221 3.52 0.44 -9.57
N VAL A 222 4.74 0.90 -9.37
CA VAL A 222 5.97 0.17 -9.71
C VAL A 222 6.65 -0.24 -8.42
N ALA A 223 6.99 -1.53 -8.30
CA ALA A 223 7.77 -2.05 -7.19
C ALA A 223 8.99 -2.79 -7.75
N GLU A 224 10.16 -2.44 -7.27
CA GLU A 224 11.45 -2.99 -7.69
C GLU A 224 12.23 -3.49 -6.48
N ALA A 225 12.99 -4.55 -6.64
CA ALA A 225 13.92 -4.96 -5.60
C ALA A 225 15.17 -4.07 -5.64
N ASP A 226 15.61 -3.60 -4.46
CA ASP A 226 16.86 -2.88 -4.33
C ASP A 226 18.01 -3.76 -4.85
N PRO A 227 18.85 -3.27 -5.77
CA PRO A 227 19.98 -4.02 -6.27
C PRO A 227 20.89 -4.59 -5.18
N ALA A 228 21.12 -3.85 -4.11
CA ALA A 228 21.93 -4.29 -2.97
C ALA A 228 21.25 -5.44 -2.18
N TYR A 229 19.93 -5.34 -1.95
CA TYR A 229 19.15 -6.41 -1.34
C TYR A 229 19.17 -7.68 -2.19
N TRP A 230 18.99 -7.53 -3.50
CA TRP A 230 19.01 -8.65 -4.43
C TRP A 230 20.36 -9.32 -4.51
N ALA A 231 21.45 -8.56 -4.57
CA ALA A 231 22.80 -9.09 -4.54
C ALA A 231 23.06 -9.89 -3.25
N ALA A 232 22.63 -9.38 -2.09
CA ALA A 232 22.73 -10.06 -0.81
C ALA A 232 21.87 -11.33 -0.73
N ALA A 233 20.64 -11.30 -1.23
CA ALA A 233 19.75 -12.45 -1.28
C ALA A 233 20.27 -13.54 -2.23
N ARG A 234 20.76 -13.17 -3.40
CA ARG A 234 21.35 -14.08 -4.40
C ARG A 234 22.59 -14.81 -3.89
N SER A 235 23.39 -14.16 -3.05
CA SER A 235 24.61 -14.77 -2.48
C SER A 235 24.34 -15.79 -1.38
N ARG A 236 23.19 -15.72 -0.70
CA ARG A 236 22.85 -16.58 0.45
C ARG A 236 22.02 -17.81 0.07
N ALA A 237 21.04 -17.66 -0.82
CA ALA A 237 20.12 -18.73 -1.19
C ALA A 237 20.80 -19.99 -1.73
N PRO A 238 21.75 -19.96 -2.69
CA PRO A 238 22.38 -21.16 -3.19
C PRO A 238 23.26 -21.85 -2.15
N LYS A 239 23.88 -21.09 -1.23
CA LYS A 239 24.73 -21.65 -0.16
C LYS A 239 23.89 -22.39 0.89
N THR A 240 22.76 -21.84 1.29
CA THR A 240 21.86 -22.50 2.26
C THR A 240 21.18 -23.73 1.66
N ILE A 241 20.72 -23.67 0.43
CA ILE A 241 20.12 -24.83 -0.27
C ILE A 241 21.16 -25.93 -0.46
N GLY A 242 22.38 -25.59 -0.85
CA GLY A 242 23.48 -26.52 -1.00
C GLY A 242 23.87 -27.20 0.33
N ALA A 243 23.96 -26.43 1.42
CA ALA A 243 24.29 -26.97 2.73
C ALA A 243 23.19 -27.91 3.28
N VAL A 244 21.93 -27.54 3.16
CA VAL A 244 20.79 -28.39 3.56
C VAL A 244 20.74 -29.66 2.71
N GLY A 245 20.89 -29.54 1.39
CA GLY A 245 20.95 -30.69 0.49
C GLY A 245 22.07 -31.67 0.82
N ALA A 246 23.28 -31.17 1.11
CA ALA A 246 24.42 -31.98 1.53
C ALA A 246 24.16 -32.69 2.88
N ALA A 247 23.60 -31.99 3.86
CA ALA A 247 23.26 -32.58 5.17
C ALA A 247 22.22 -33.69 5.06
N VAL A 248 21.18 -33.51 4.26
CA VAL A 248 20.17 -34.54 4.01
C VAL A 248 20.78 -35.76 3.29
N SER A 249 21.62 -35.56 2.29
CA SER A 249 22.28 -36.63 1.56
C SER A 249 23.21 -37.45 2.47
N LEU A 250 23.98 -36.80 3.34
CA LEU A 250 24.83 -37.46 4.31
C LEU A 250 24.03 -38.26 5.35
N ALA A 251 22.93 -37.72 5.85
CA ALA A 251 22.05 -38.44 6.77
C ALA A 251 21.43 -39.72 6.13
N LEU A 252 20.98 -39.62 4.88
CA LEU A 252 20.46 -40.75 4.12
C LEU A 252 21.53 -41.80 3.88
N ALA A 253 22.73 -41.40 3.47
CA ALA A 253 23.85 -42.33 3.27
C ALA A 253 24.22 -43.06 4.58
N GLY A 254 24.30 -42.34 5.70
CA GLY A 254 24.53 -42.89 7.03
C GLY A 254 23.45 -43.90 7.45
N ALA A 255 22.18 -43.59 7.22
CA ALA A 255 21.06 -44.48 7.53
C ALA A 255 21.12 -45.78 6.69
N LEU A 256 21.44 -45.67 5.39
CA LEU A 256 21.60 -46.81 4.52
C LEU A 256 22.77 -47.76 4.95
N LEU A 257 23.90 -47.16 5.34
CA LEU A 257 25.06 -47.92 5.85
C LEU A 257 24.74 -48.65 7.16
N LEU A 258 23.99 -48.01 8.06
CA LEU A 258 23.54 -48.64 9.32
C LEU A 258 22.58 -49.80 9.06
N LEU A 259 21.63 -49.66 8.13
CA LEU A 259 20.70 -50.67 7.73
C LEU A 259 21.42 -51.87 7.08
N ALA A 260 22.35 -51.60 6.15
CA ALA A 260 23.15 -52.64 5.51
C ALA A 260 24.03 -53.41 6.53
N GLY A 261 24.63 -52.68 7.48
CA GLY A 261 25.40 -53.33 8.58
C GLY A 261 24.53 -54.20 9.48
N ARG A 262 23.31 -53.77 9.76
CA ARG A 262 22.34 -54.54 10.56
C ARG A 262 21.87 -55.82 9.81
N SER A 263 21.59 -55.70 8.52
CA SER A 263 21.21 -56.85 7.69
C SER A 263 22.30 -57.92 7.66
N ARG A 264 23.56 -57.54 7.45
CA ARG A 264 24.70 -58.48 7.45
C ARG A 264 24.87 -59.17 8.80
N ARG A 265 24.65 -58.49 9.93
CA ARG A 265 24.71 -59.11 11.26
C ARG A 265 23.58 -60.14 11.45
N ILE A 266 22.37 -59.84 11.01
CA ILE A 266 21.23 -60.75 11.09
C ILE A 266 21.50 -62.00 10.24
N GLU A 267 21.98 -61.83 9.00
CA GLU A 267 22.33 -62.96 8.13
C GLU A 267 23.41 -63.87 8.74
N ALA A 268 24.45 -63.25 9.35
CA ALA A 268 25.51 -64.04 10.03
C ALA A 268 24.94 -64.83 11.23
N LEU A 269 24.03 -64.18 11.98
CA LEU A 269 23.39 -64.84 13.13
C LEU A 269 22.47 -65.99 12.70
N VAL A 270 21.69 -65.78 11.64
CA VAL A 270 20.83 -66.80 11.08
C VAL A 270 21.64 -68.01 10.57
N ARG A 271 22.73 -67.79 9.81
CA ARG A 271 23.62 -68.82 9.35
C ARG A 271 24.22 -69.60 10.50
N LYS A 272 24.66 -68.93 11.58
CA LYS A 272 25.21 -69.60 12.78
C LYS A 272 24.15 -70.45 13.44
N ARG A 273 22.93 -70.02 13.64
CA ARG A 273 21.84 -70.67 14.28
C ARG A 273 21.35 -71.92 13.41
N THR A 274 21.29 -71.77 12.09
CA THR A 274 20.97 -72.90 11.20
C THR A 274 22.03 -73.96 11.21
N ALA A 275 23.32 -73.60 11.30
CA ALA A 275 24.39 -74.62 11.42
C ALA A 275 24.35 -75.38 12.79
N GLU A 276 24.12 -74.62 13.90
CA GLU A 276 23.93 -75.18 15.22
C GLU A 276 22.74 -76.18 15.26
N LEU A 277 21.60 -75.83 14.64
CA LEU A 277 20.44 -76.63 14.55
C LEU A 277 20.67 -77.92 13.68
N ALA A 278 21.36 -77.76 12.56
CA ALA A 278 21.71 -78.87 11.69
C ALA A 278 22.66 -79.90 12.39
N GLU A 279 23.60 -79.38 13.20
CA GLU A 279 24.50 -80.23 14.02
C GLU A 279 23.72 -80.93 15.13
N ALA A 280 22.83 -80.23 15.84
CA ALA A 280 21.99 -80.86 16.89
C ALA A 280 21.06 -81.97 16.32
N ASN A 281 20.42 -81.68 15.16
CA ASN A 281 19.58 -82.65 14.47
C ASN A 281 20.37 -83.87 14.03
N ARG A 282 21.63 -83.73 13.58
CA ARG A 282 22.50 -84.83 13.22
C ARG A 282 22.81 -85.73 14.43
N LYS A 283 23.20 -85.12 15.54
CA LYS A 283 23.48 -85.84 16.82
C LYS A 283 22.23 -86.55 17.33
N LEU A 284 21.05 -85.97 17.22
CA LEU A 284 19.79 -86.61 17.57
C LEU A 284 19.50 -87.79 16.68
N GLY A 285 19.76 -87.67 15.38
CA GLY A 285 19.63 -88.80 14.42
C GLY A 285 20.54 -89.94 14.79
N ASP A 286 21.80 -89.66 15.07
CA ASP A 286 22.80 -90.68 15.45
C ASP A 286 22.39 -91.41 16.76
N VAL A 287 21.91 -90.69 17.76
CA VAL A 287 21.43 -91.23 19.04
C VAL A 287 20.17 -92.09 18.85
N MET A 288 19.26 -91.68 17.99
CA MET A 288 18.04 -92.46 17.68
C MET A 288 18.34 -93.75 16.89
N GLU A 289 19.35 -93.70 16.01
CA GLU A 289 19.80 -94.88 15.30
C GLU A 289 20.51 -95.85 16.22
N GLU A 290 21.33 -95.38 17.13
CA GLU A 290 21.99 -96.17 18.16
C GLU A 290 20.98 -96.86 19.11
N ARG A 291 19.96 -96.13 19.54
CA ARG A 291 18.88 -96.62 20.38
C ARG A 291 18.05 -97.72 19.65
N ARG A 292 17.77 -97.50 18.37
CA ARG A 292 17.04 -98.49 17.57
C ARG A 292 17.81 -99.77 17.42
N LYS A 293 19.16 -99.72 17.24
CA LYS A 293 20.00 -100.96 17.21
C LYS A 293 19.97 -101.72 18.51
N LEU A 294 19.87 -101.02 19.66
CA LEU A 294 19.77 -101.66 20.97
C LEU A 294 18.37 -102.22 21.29
N GLU A 295 17.34 -101.75 20.61
CA GLU A 295 15.98 -102.30 20.76
C GLU A 295 15.71 -103.48 19.85
N ASP A 296 16.56 -103.67 18.79
CA ASP A 296 16.47 -104.80 17.83
C ASP A 296 17.35 -106.07 18.21
N GLU A 297 18.19 -105.99 19.31
CA GLU A 297 18.94 -107.07 19.93
C GLU A 297 18.15 -107.71 21.11
#